data_e2177cecc94791324e74366af76a3bf4
#
_entry.id   e2177cecc94791324e74366af76a3bf4
#
_cell.length_a   1.000
_cell.length_b   1.000
_cell.length_c   1.000
_cell.angle_alpha   90.00
_cell.angle_beta   90.00
_cell.angle_gamma   90.00
#
_symmetry.space_group_name_H-M   'P 1'
#
loop_
_entity.id
_entity.type
_entity.pdbx_description
1 polymer ?
#
loop_
_entity_poly.entity_id
_entity_poly.type
_entity_poly.pdbx_seq_one_letter_code
_entity_poly.pdbx_strand_id
1 'polypeptide(L)'
;VGGKGSDRWARKHDTIFFYSKTSKFYFDGKAAGVKRDTGTKSTGGIIRTDENGRLYQDKLVKASGKYYRYYLDEPKIPEDWWTDINSIQSGSDERVDYPTQKPEALLERIIKASCPINGLVFDFFMGSGTTLAVALKNKRRFLGSDINLGAVVTATKRLTQLLQDSETGLHVFNVN
;
A
#
# COMPACT_ATOMS: atom_id res chain seq x y z
N VAL A 1 20.43 -0.26 7.59
CA VAL A 1 20.28 1.18 7.86
C VAL A 1 21.62 1.80 7.54
N GLY A 2 21.74 2.44 6.36
CA GLY A 2 22.97 3.06 5.93
C GLY A 2 23.38 4.18 6.91
N GLY A 3 24.58 4.05 7.47
CA GLY A 3 25.17 5.07 8.33
C GLY A 3 25.27 6.41 7.58
N LYS A 4 25.21 7.52 8.29
CA LYS A 4 25.50 8.85 7.73
C LYS A 4 26.98 8.89 7.40
N GLY A 5 27.33 8.79 6.11
CA GLY A 5 28.68 9.11 5.66
C GLY A 5 28.91 10.60 5.71
N SER A 6 30.12 11.02 6.03
CA SER A 6 30.49 12.45 5.98
C SER A 6 30.74 12.95 4.57
N ASP A 7 30.85 12.05 3.60
CA ASP A 7 31.27 12.26 2.21
C ASP A 7 30.12 12.21 1.19
N ARG A 8 28.91 11.83 1.63
CA ARG A 8 27.74 11.68 0.75
C ARG A 8 26.41 11.78 1.50
N TRP A 9 25.35 12.03 0.76
CA TRP A 9 23.98 11.97 1.30
C TRP A 9 23.60 10.54 1.67
N ALA A 10 22.95 10.38 2.83
CA ALA A 10 22.44 9.09 3.26
C ALA A 10 21.29 8.63 2.34
N ARG A 11 21.35 7.39 1.87
CA ARG A 11 20.23 6.78 1.12
C ARG A 11 19.07 6.55 2.07
N LYS A 12 17.90 7.14 1.75
CA LYS A 12 16.69 7.09 2.59
C LYS A 12 15.44 6.73 1.80
N HIS A 13 15.60 6.14 0.62
CA HIS A 13 14.49 5.71 -0.22
C HIS A 13 14.77 4.34 -0.83
N ASP A 14 13.70 3.61 -1.10
CA ASP A 14 13.67 2.42 -1.96
C ASP A 14 12.98 2.80 -3.27
N THR A 15 13.41 2.24 -4.39
CA THR A 15 12.78 2.42 -5.70
C THR A 15 11.90 1.21 -5.98
N ILE A 16 10.65 1.47 -6.36
CA ILE A 16 9.68 0.45 -6.74
C ILE A 16 9.41 0.58 -8.23
N PHE A 17 9.59 -0.49 -8.98
CA PHE A 17 9.29 -0.52 -10.40
C PHE A 17 7.89 -1.07 -10.63
N PHE A 18 7.15 -0.42 -11.52
CA PHE A 18 5.86 -0.88 -11.99
C PHE A 18 5.97 -1.43 -13.41
N TYR A 19 5.52 -2.67 -13.60
CA TYR A 19 5.49 -3.32 -14.91
C TYR A 19 4.10 -3.86 -15.20
N SER A 20 3.72 -3.84 -16.48
CA SER A 20 2.51 -4.50 -16.96
C SER A 20 2.83 -5.33 -18.20
N LYS A 21 2.12 -6.43 -18.40
CA LYS A 21 2.28 -7.29 -19.59
C LYS A 21 1.83 -6.60 -20.88
N THR A 22 0.85 -5.71 -20.76
CA THR A 22 0.26 -4.99 -21.91
C THR A 22 -0.05 -3.55 -21.49
N SER A 23 -0.42 -2.69 -22.45
CA SER A 23 -0.90 -1.33 -22.17
C SER A 23 -2.24 -1.28 -21.45
N LYS A 24 -2.98 -2.39 -21.41
CA LYS A 24 -4.23 -2.52 -20.65
C LYS A 24 -3.94 -3.25 -19.35
N PHE A 25 -4.05 -2.54 -18.22
CA PHE A 25 -3.86 -3.07 -16.87
C PHE A 25 -4.85 -2.43 -15.91
N TYR A 26 -5.08 -3.09 -14.79
CA TYR A 26 -5.89 -2.52 -13.71
C TYR A 26 -5.03 -1.54 -12.89
N PHE A 27 -5.57 -0.35 -12.66
CA PHE A 27 -4.98 0.61 -11.74
C PHE A 27 -6.09 1.47 -11.11
N ASP A 28 -6.24 1.42 -9.79
CA ASP A 28 -7.17 2.22 -9.01
C ASP A 28 -6.41 3.08 -8.00
N GLY A 29 -5.98 4.26 -8.43
CA GLY A 29 -5.30 5.21 -7.56
C GLY A 29 -6.18 5.76 -6.43
N LYS A 30 -7.52 5.74 -6.58
CA LYS A 30 -8.46 6.18 -5.54
C LYS A 30 -8.55 5.17 -4.41
N ALA A 31 -8.55 3.88 -4.72
CA ALA A 31 -8.53 2.81 -3.72
C ALA A 31 -7.27 2.85 -2.84
N ALA A 32 -6.15 3.34 -3.39
CA ALA A 32 -4.89 3.58 -2.68
C ALA A 32 -4.79 4.99 -2.07
N GLY A 33 -5.87 5.74 -2.06
CA GLY A 33 -5.90 7.14 -1.66
C GLY A 33 -5.37 7.40 -0.25
N VAL A 34 -4.64 8.49 -0.10
CA VAL A 34 -4.13 8.97 1.18
C VAL A 34 -4.94 10.14 1.70
N LYS A 35 -5.05 10.25 3.02
CA LYS A 35 -5.75 11.36 3.66
C LYS A 35 -5.15 12.68 3.20
N ARG A 36 -6.01 13.64 2.84
CA ARG A 36 -5.56 15.00 2.56
C ARG A 36 -5.10 15.65 3.86
N ASP A 37 -3.96 16.32 3.80
CA ASP A 37 -3.58 17.25 4.84
C ASP A 37 -4.43 18.52 4.69
N THR A 38 -5.44 18.65 5.55
CA THR A 38 -6.34 19.82 5.57
C THR A 38 -5.74 21.02 6.29
N GLY A 39 -4.59 20.83 6.97
CA GLY A 39 -3.89 21.90 7.69
C GLY A 39 -2.97 22.75 6.83
N THR A 40 -2.49 22.23 5.73
CA THR A 40 -1.71 22.99 4.76
C THR A 40 -2.65 23.78 3.86
N LYS A 41 -2.49 25.11 3.82
CA LYS A 41 -3.13 25.95 2.81
C LYS A 41 -2.88 25.33 1.44
N SER A 42 -3.88 24.62 0.93
CA SER A 42 -3.82 24.07 -0.42
C SER A 42 -3.44 25.19 -1.36
N THR A 43 -2.39 25.01 -2.11
CA THR A 43 -1.85 25.97 -3.06
C THR A 43 -2.98 26.57 -3.93
N GLY A 44 -3.45 27.76 -3.57
CA GLY A 44 -4.09 28.68 -4.48
C GLY A 44 -5.59 28.54 -4.76
N GLY A 45 -6.36 27.73 -4.06
CA GLY A 45 -7.81 27.65 -4.29
C GLY A 45 -8.64 28.12 -3.08
N ILE A 46 -9.77 28.78 -3.33
CA ILE A 46 -10.72 29.17 -2.29
C ILE A 46 -11.46 27.90 -1.84
N ILE A 47 -11.43 27.61 -0.53
CA ILE A 47 -12.25 26.56 0.07
C ILE A 47 -13.67 27.09 0.22
N ARG A 48 -14.64 26.32 -0.24
CA ARG A 48 -16.08 26.61 -0.18
C ARG A 48 -16.80 25.46 0.51
N THR A 49 -18.03 25.74 0.94
CA THR A 49 -18.93 24.72 1.52
C THR A 49 -20.07 24.49 0.54
N ASP A 50 -20.44 23.24 0.31
CA ASP A 50 -21.62 22.88 -0.47
C ASP A 50 -22.90 22.93 0.39
N GLU A 51 -24.02 22.62 -0.22
CA GLU A 51 -25.34 22.59 0.42
C GLU A 51 -25.47 21.56 1.56
N ASN A 52 -24.60 20.53 1.57
CA ASN A 52 -24.56 19.49 2.59
C ASN A 52 -23.52 19.79 3.69
N GLY A 53 -22.87 20.95 3.67
CA GLY A 53 -21.84 21.33 4.63
C GLY A 53 -20.46 20.74 4.35
N ARG A 54 -20.25 20.06 3.18
CA ARG A 54 -18.96 19.50 2.83
C ARG A 54 -18.02 20.56 2.26
N LEU A 55 -16.79 20.55 2.72
CA LEU A 55 -15.75 21.46 2.23
C LEU A 55 -15.17 20.96 0.90
N TYR A 56 -15.13 21.85 -0.08
CA TYR A 56 -14.59 21.57 -1.40
C TYR A 56 -13.75 22.70 -1.97
N GLN A 57 -13.00 22.38 -3.01
CA GLN A 57 -12.20 23.31 -3.79
C GLN A 57 -12.37 23.00 -5.28
N ASP A 58 -12.65 24.04 -6.08
CA ASP A 58 -12.68 23.93 -7.53
C ASP A 58 -11.30 24.29 -8.10
N LYS A 59 -10.75 23.43 -8.95
CA LYS A 59 -9.48 23.64 -9.67
C LYS A 59 -9.70 23.70 -11.17
N LEU A 60 -9.16 24.75 -11.81
CA LEU A 60 -9.12 24.84 -13.26
C LEU A 60 -8.01 23.93 -13.81
N VAL A 61 -8.36 22.99 -14.65
CA VAL A 61 -7.40 22.23 -15.45
C VAL A 61 -7.12 23.00 -16.73
N LYS A 62 -5.99 23.68 -16.76
CA LYS A 62 -5.60 24.58 -17.87
C LYS A 62 -5.66 23.90 -19.24
N ALA A 63 -5.25 22.63 -19.33
CA ALA A 63 -5.23 21.88 -20.58
C ALA A 63 -6.63 21.64 -21.18
N SER A 64 -7.68 21.56 -20.37
CA SER A 64 -9.05 21.29 -20.82
C SER A 64 -10.00 22.48 -20.66
N GLY A 65 -9.57 23.53 -19.96
CA GLY A 65 -10.42 24.67 -19.59
C GLY A 65 -11.55 24.32 -18.60
N LYS A 66 -11.57 23.12 -18.05
CA LYS A 66 -12.64 22.62 -17.19
C LYS A 66 -12.29 22.77 -15.72
N TYR A 67 -13.31 23.07 -14.90
CA TYR A 67 -13.19 23.05 -13.45
C TYR A 67 -13.51 21.64 -12.95
N TYR A 68 -12.66 21.15 -12.02
CA TYR A 68 -12.90 19.91 -11.29
C TYR A 68 -13.07 20.23 -9.82
N ARG A 69 -14.14 19.67 -9.22
CA ARG A 69 -14.41 19.79 -7.80
C ARG A 69 -13.72 18.68 -7.03
N TYR A 70 -13.00 19.07 -5.98
CA TYR A 70 -12.33 18.16 -5.05
C TYR A 70 -12.87 18.41 -3.66
N TYR A 71 -13.45 17.39 -3.05
CA TYR A 71 -13.86 17.45 -1.66
C TYR A 71 -12.66 17.24 -0.73
N LEU A 72 -12.58 17.97 0.38
CA LEU A 72 -11.45 17.89 1.31
C LEU A 72 -11.51 16.65 2.20
N ASP A 73 -12.69 16.06 2.37
CA ASP A 73 -12.91 14.80 3.06
C ASP A 73 -12.62 13.55 2.20
N GLU A 74 -12.44 13.73 0.87
CA GLU A 74 -12.05 12.64 -0.02
C GLU A 74 -10.54 12.44 -0.05
N PRO A 75 -10.07 11.20 -0.08
CA PRO A 75 -8.64 10.92 -0.19
C PRO A 75 -8.07 11.46 -1.51
N LYS A 76 -6.82 11.89 -1.49
CA LYS A 76 -6.07 12.20 -2.72
C LYS A 76 -5.36 10.95 -3.24
N ILE A 77 -5.25 10.82 -4.56
CA ILE A 77 -4.37 9.82 -5.17
C ILE A 77 -2.94 10.13 -4.74
N PRO A 78 -2.19 9.16 -4.20
CA PRO A 78 -0.79 9.38 -3.85
C PRO A 78 0.05 9.68 -5.09
N GLU A 79 1.08 10.47 -4.91
CA GLU A 79 2.11 10.73 -5.92
C GLU A 79 3.07 9.52 -6.00
N ASP A 80 4.03 9.54 -6.90
CA ASP A 80 5.03 8.48 -7.09
C ASP A 80 6.15 8.47 -6.03
N TRP A 81 6.10 9.41 -5.10
CA TRP A 81 7.01 9.56 -3.99
C TRP A 81 6.23 9.51 -2.66
N TRP A 82 6.58 8.58 -1.79
CA TRP A 82 5.86 8.29 -0.56
C TRP A 82 6.75 8.53 0.67
N THR A 83 6.38 9.52 1.48
CA THR A 83 7.08 9.88 2.72
C THR A 83 6.27 9.56 3.97
N ASP A 84 5.05 9.13 3.81
CA ASP A 84 4.08 8.83 4.86
C ASP A 84 4.11 7.36 5.33
N ILE A 85 4.94 6.52 4.70
CA ILE A 85 5.14 5.12 5.08
C ILE A 85 6.48 4.98 5.79
N ASN A 86 6.43 4.72 7.08
CA ASN A 86 7.62 4.52 7.89
C ASN A 86 8.10 3.06 7.87
N SER A 87 9.40 2.85 8.13
CA SER A 87 9.91 1.51 8.43
C SER A 87 9.30 0.98 9.71
N ILE A 88 9.17 -0.36 9.81
CA ILE A 88 8.66 -1.04 10.99
C ILE A 88 9.57 -0.76 12.18
N GLN A 89 8.99 -0.21 13.25
CA GLN A 89 9.68 0.04 14.50
C GLN A 89 9.73 -1.23 15.35
N SER A 90 10.65 -1.29 16.31
CA SER A 90 10.85 -2.48 17.17
C SER A 90 9.63 -2.84 18.01
N GLY A 91 8.76 -1.89 18.33
CA GLY A 91 7.53 -2.11 19.10
C GLY A 91 6.25 -2.18 18.26
N SER A 92 6.34 -2.33 16.94
CA SER A 92 5.16 -2.38 16.10
C SER A 92 4.46 -3.75 16.17
N ASP A 93 3.12 -3.75 16.31
CA ASP A 93 2.28 -4.95 16.37
C ASP A 93 2.36 -5.81 15.11
N GLU A 94 2.67 -5.20 13.95
CA GLU A 94 2.84 -5.93 12.69
C GLU A 94 4.18 -6.69 12.59
N ARG A 95 5.09 -6.48 13.55
CA ARG A 95 6.42 -7.07 13.53
C ARG A 95 6.38 -8.56 13.83
N VAL A 96 6.98 -9.37 12.95
CA VAL A 96 7.09 -10.84 13.10
C VAL A 96 8.55 -11.31 13.20
N ASP A 97 9.46 -10.44 13.63
CA ASP A 97 10.89 -10.70 13.81
C ASP A 97 11.59 -11.31 12.57
N TYR A 98 11.12 -10.93 11.38
CA TYR A 98 11.74 -11.29 10.12
C TYR A 98 12.60 -10.12 9.61
N PRO A 99 13.91 -10.30 9.36
CA PRO A 99 14.86 -9.19 9.15
C PRO A 99 14.52 -8.23 8.00
N THR A 100 13.86 -8.73 6.95
CA THR A 100 13.54 -7.98 5.73
C THR A 100 12.05 -7.69 5.59
N GLN A 101 11.30 -7.79 6.69
CA GLN A 101 9.86 -7.51 6.66
C GLN A 101 9.59 -6.09 6.15
N LYS A 102 8.66 -5.97 5.20
CA LYS A 102 8.17 -4.68 4.70
C LYS A 102 6.93 -4.23 5.49
N PRO A 103 6.70 -2.91 5.63
CA PRO A 103 5.50 -2.40 6.28
C PRO A 103 4.22 -2.82 5.56
N GLU A 104 3.19 -3.20 6.32
CA GLU A 104 1.89 -3.54 5.73
C GLU A 104 1.29 -2.36 4.92
N ALA A 105 1.45 -1.13 5.40
CA ALA A 105 0.97 0.07 4.70
C ALA A 105 1.53 0.22 3.28
N LEU A 106 2.79 -0.23 3.04
CA LEU A 106 3.40 -0.24 1.72
C LEU A 106 2.67 -1.22 0.79
N LEU A 107 2.50 -2.45 1.25
CA LEU A 107 1.85 -3.51 0.45
C LEU A 107 0.37 -3.19 0.25
N GLU A 108 -0.30 -2.60 1.25
CA GLU A 108 -1.70 -2.18 1.15
C GLU A 108 -1.90 -1.16 0.02
N ARG A 109 -1.05 -0.14 -0.04
CA ARG A 109 -1.09 0.86 -1.11
C ARG A 109 -0.91 0.24 -2.49
N ILE A 110 0.09 -0.63 -2.63
CA ILE A 110 0.37 -1.31 -3.90
C ILE A 110 -0.78 -2.24 -4.30
N ILE A 111 -1.26 -3.07 -3.38
CA ILE A 111 -2.31 -4.07 -3.67
C ILE A 111 -3.63 -3.38 -3.99
N LYS A 112 -4.03 -2.35 -3.23
CA LYS A 112 -5.27 -1.60 -3.50
C LYS A 112 -5.24 -0.94 -4.87
N ALA A 113 -4.10 -0.38 -5.28
CA ALA A 113 -3.96 0.25 -6.59
C ALA A 113 -3.94 -0.76 -7.74
N SER A 114 -3.31 -1.93 -7.54
CA SER A 114 -2.91 -2.81 -8.65
C SER A 114 -3.72 -4.10 -8.75
N CYS A 115 -4.56 -4.41 -7.76
CA CYS A 115 -5.33 -5.66 -7.74
C CYS A 115 -6.79 -5.38 -7.34
N PRO A 116 -7.78 -5.75 -8.17
CA PRO A 116 -9.19 -5.59 -7.82
C PRO A 116 -9.57 -6.49 -6.64
N ILE A 117 -10.69 -6.18 -5.96
CA ILE A 117 -11.27 -7.07 -4.93
C ILE A 117 -11.51 -8.45 -5.54
N ASN A 118 -11.22 -9.51 -4.78
CA ASN A 118 -11.22 -10.92 -5.23
C ASN A 118 -10.18 -11.26 -6.32
N GLY A 119 -9.33 -10.31 -6.72
CA GLY A 119 -8.18 -10.58 -7.59
C GLY A 119 -7.13 -11.46 -6.90
N LEU A 120 -6.18 -11.97 -7.66
CA LEU A 120 -5.07 -12.80 -7.17
C LEU A 120 -3.80 -11.98 -7.03
N VAL A 121 -3.22 -11.97 -5.85
CA VAL A 121 -1.89 -11.45 -5.55
C VAL A 121 -0.93 -12.62 -5.44
N PHE A 122 0.21 -12.54 -6.14
CA PHE A 122 1.23 -13.57 -6.09
C PHE A 122 2.58 -12.97 -5.68
N ASP A 123 3.22 -13.58 -4.68
CA ASP A 123 4.55 -13.20 -4.20
C ASP A 123 5.48 -14.41 -4.20
N PHE A 124 6.43 -14.43 -5.14
CA PHE A 124 7.41 -15.53 -5.30
C PHE A 124 8.49 -15.57 -4.22
N PHE A 125 8.65 -14.47 -3.47
CA PHE A 125 9.67 -14.29 -2.45
C PHE A 125 9.02 -13.74 -1.17
N MET A 126 7.97 -14.43 -0.71
CA MET A 126 7.03 -13.92 0.29
C MET A 126 7.66 -13.59 1.65
N GLY A 127 8.83 -14.12 1.98
CA GLY A 127 9.51 -13.88 3.26
C GLY A 127 8.58 -14.06 4.46
N SER A 128 8.38 -13.01 5.22
CA SER A 128 7.46 -12.99 6.38
C SER A 128 5.96 -13.06 6.02
N GLY A 129 5.62 -13.13 4.73
CA GLY A 129 4.23 -13.19 4.27
C GLY A 129 3.45 -11.88 4.38
N THR A 130 4.11 -10.73 4.45
CA THR A 130 3.42 -9.43 4.56
C THR A 130 2.48 -9.19 3.37
N THR A 131 2.92 -9.47 2.15
CA THR A 131 2.10 -9.35 0.94
C THR A 131 0.81 -10.17 1.04
N LEU A 132 0.93 -11.42 1.51
CA LEU A 132 -0.19 -12.36 1.65
C LEU A 132 -1.15 -11.91 2.75
N ALA A 133 -0.62 -11.50 3.89
CA ALA A 133 -1.41 -10.98 5.01
C ALA A 133 -2.21 -9.74 4.61
N VAL A 134 -1.59 -8.81 3.89
CA VAL A 134 -2.28 -7.61 3.39
C VAL A 134 -3.31 -7.95 2.31
N ALA A 135 -3.02 -8.89 1.41
CA ALA A 135 -3.97 -9.36 0.41
C ALA A 135 -5.23 -9.93 1.09
N LEU A 136 -5.05 -10.79 2.11
CA LEU A 136 -6.15 -11.36 2.91
C LEU A 136 -6.98 -10.25 3.58
N LYS A 137 -6.36 -9.35 4.33
CA LYS A 137 -7.02 -8.22 5.02
C LYS A 137 -7.84 -7.36 4.07
N ASN A 138 -7.39 -7.24 2.82
CA ASN A 138 -8.04 -6.43 1.79
C ASN A 138 -8.94 -7.25 0.83
N LYS A 139 -9.34 -8.48 1.19
CA LYS A 139 -10.24 -9.33 0.40
C LYS A 139 -9.71 -9.66 -1.00
N ARG A 140 -8.42 -9.92 -1.12
CA ARG A 140 -7.79 -10.46 -2.32
C ARG A 140 -7.37 -11.90 -2.05
N ARG A 141 -7.46 -12.73 -3.07
CA ARG A 141 -6.86 -14.07 -3.05
C ARG A 141 -5.35 -13.91 -3.11
N PHE A 142 -4.63 -14.86 -2.56
CA PHE A 142 -3.19 -14.81 -2.57
C PHE A 142 -2.57 -16.18 -2.83
N LEU A 143 -1.36 -16.15 -3.35
CA LEU A 143 -0.46 -17.28 -3.47
C LEU A 143 0.96 -16.77 -3.17
N GLY A 144 1.71 -17.51 -2.35
CA GLY A 144 3.07 -17.15 -2.01
C GLY A 144 4.01 -18.36 -2.07
N SER A 145 5.26 -18.10 -2.37
CA SER A 145 6.34 -19.09 -2.29
C SER A 145 7.60 -18.46 -1.72
N ASP A 146 8.44 -19.30 -1.13
CA ASP A 146 9.77 -18.90 -0.68
C ASP A 146 10.65 -20.15 -0.65
N ILE A 147 11.94 -20.00 -0.96
CA ILE A 147 12.91 -21.09 -0.87
C ILE A 147 13.30 -21.39 0.58
N ASN A 148 13.13 -20.41 1.47
CA ASN A 148 13.47 -20.56 2.88
C ASN A 148 12.28 -21.15 3.66
N LEU A 149 12.43 -22.36 4.16
CA LEU A 149 11.41 -23.02 4.97
C LEU A 149 11.00 -22.18 6.20
N GLY A 150 11.94 -21.48 6.83
CA GLY A 150 11.65 -20.58 7.96
C GLY A 150 10.72 -19.43 7.57
N ALA A 151 10.86 -18.92 6.35
CA ALA A 151 9.92 -17.92 5.79
C ALA A 151 8.52 -18.51 5.63
N VAL A 152 8.43 -19.72 5.05
CA VAL A 152 7.14 -20.42 4.86
C VAL A 152 6.45 -20.66 6.22
N VAL A 153 7.18 -21.14 7.22
CA VAL A 153 6.64 -21.36 8.56
C VAL A 153 6.15 -20.06 9.19
N THR A 154 6.94 -18.99 9.10
CA THR A 154 6.58 -17.66 9.63
C THR A 154 5.32 -17.11 8.94
N ALA A 155 5.29 -17.14 7.61
CA ALA A 155 4.15 -16.69 6.83
C ALA A 155 2.88 -17.50 7.14
N THR A 156 2.99 -18.84 7.21
CA THR A 156 1.88 -19.73 7.54
C THR A 156 1.33 -19.42 8.94
N LYS A 157 2.19 -19.27 9.95
CA LYS A 157 1.78 -18.94 11.31
C LYS A 157 1.01 -17.61 11.34
N ARG A 158 1.55 -16.57 10.68
CA ARG A 158 0.92 -15.25 10.57
C ARG A 158 -0.46 -15.34 9.92
N LEU A 159 -0.57 -16.04 8.80
CA LEU A 159 -1.84 -16.19 8.08
C LEU A 159 -2.86 -17.01 8.88
N THR A 160 -2.45 -18.08 9.55
CA THR A 160 -3.34 -18.87 10.42
C THR A 160 -3.91 -18.03 11.56
N GLN A 161 -3.09 -17.18 12.19
CA GLN A 161 -3.57 -16.25 13.22
C GLN A 161 -4.64 -15.28 12.68
N LEU A 162 -4.41 -14.72 11.48
CA LEU A 162 -5.36 -13.82 10.84
C LEU A 162 -6.66 -14.51 10.39
N LEU A 163 -6.61 -15.81 10.12
CA LEU A 163 -7.77 -16.60 9.66
C LEU A 163 -8.59 -17.18 10.80
N GLN A 164 -8.05 -17.26 12.02
CA GLN A 164 -8.83 -17.67 13.22
C GLN A 164 -10.03 -16.77 13.46
N ASP A 165 -9.97 -15.52 12.98
CA ASP A 165 -11.04 -14.54 13.06
C ASP A 165 -11.92 -14.52 11.78
N SER A 166 -11.69 -15.42 10.81
CA SER A 166 -12.41 -15.48 9.54
C SER A 166 -12.75 -16.92 9.15
N GLU A 167 -13.90 -17.15 8.51
CA GLU A 167 -14.35 -18.48 8.02
C GLU A 167 -13.58 -18.98 6.77
N THR A 168 -12.46 -18.36 6.41
CA THR A 168 -11.73 -18.64 5.17
C THR A 168 -10.64 -19.69 5.41
N GLY A 169 -10.62 -20.76 4.63
CA GLY A 169 -9.60 -21.81 4.73
C GLY A 169 -8.23 -21.41 4.14
N LEU A 170 -7.14 -21.89 4.75
CA LEU A 170 -5.78 -21.77 4.24
C LEU A 170 -5.30 -23.13 3.72
N HIS A 171 -4.76 -23.16 2.49
CA HIS A 171 -4.14 -24.35 1.92
C HIS A 171 -2.63 -24.11 1.81
N VAL A 172 -1.84 -25.03 2.35
CA VAL A 172 -0.38 -25.02 2.28
C VAL A 172 0.08 -26.24 1.47
N PHE A 173 0.89 -26.00 0.45
CA PHE A 173 1.47 -27.04 -0.39
C PHE A 173 2.99 -27.01 -0.28
N ASN A 174 3.59 -28.18 -0.03
CA ASN A 174 5.02 -28.37 -0.16
C ASN A 174 5.30 -29.00 -1.54
N VAL A 175 6.23 -28.39 -2.27
CA VAL A 175 6.74 -28.94 -3.53
C VAL A 175 8.15 -29.43 -3.24
N ASN A 176 8.34 -30.74 -3.33
CA ASN A 176 9.64 -31.39 -3.16
C ASN A 176 10.50 -31.25 -4.42
#